data_7f8d1aa7e22192a89d83ae52d6d65aa5
#
_entry.id   7f8d1aa7e22192a89d83ae52d6d65aa5
#
_cell.length_a   1.000
_cell.length_b   1.000
_cell.length_c   1.000
_cell.angle_alpha   90.00
_cell.angle_beta   90.00
_cell.angle_gamma   90.00
#
_symmetry.space_group_name_H-M   'P 1'
#
loop_
_entity.id
_entity.type
_entity.pdbx_description
1 polymer ?
#
loop_
_entity_poly.entity_id
_entity_poly.type
_entity_poly.pdbx_seq_one_letter_code
_entity_poly.pdbx_strand_id
1 'polypeptide(L)'
;MGFWDKFQKKSTTPVQNSTYSRLTQNQKFAALNLMMVFGGSCSGTPAELSKINHIMTKESEKMGITSAQFHASNSMFSGMKHMADTLIGADRDTLAELFWAFYCIVAVGQSTEAVNVLMSIYRDYGFSENDCLAILEKRTGRRIS
;
A
#
# COMPACT_ATOMS: atom_id res chain seq x y z
N MET A 1 9.73 5.00 -24.10
CA MET A 1 9.05 5.65 -22.96
C MET A 1 8.55 4.59 -22.01
N GLY A 2 8.96 4.70 -20.78
CA GLY A 2 8.55 3.76 -19.75
C GLY A 2 7.13 4.02 -19.27
N PHE A 3 6.61 3.05 -18.60
CA PHE A 3 5.28 3.10 -17.99
C PHE A 3 5.11 4.32 -17.07
N TRP A 4 6.16 4.70 -16.33
CA TRP A 4 6.15 5.84 -15.44
C TRP A 4 5.99 7.18 -16.17
N ASP A 5 6.56 7.30 -17.37
CA ASP A 5 6.41 8.52 -18.19
C ASP A 5 4.95 8.72 -18.60
N LYS A 6 4.25 7.63 -18.88
CA LYS A 6 2.83 7.68 -19.18
C LYS A 6 2.02 8.19 -18.00
N PHE A 7 2.38 7.77 -16.79
CA PHE A 7 1.72 8.22 -15.57
C PHE A 7 1.99 9.68 -15.27
N GLN A 8 3.22 10.12 -15.44
CA GLN A 8 3.57 11.51 -15.20
C GLN A 8 2.80 12.47 -16.09
N LYS A 9 2.54 12.07 -17.32
CA LYS A 9 1.75 12.90 -18.25
C LYS A 9 0.28 12.95 -17.87
N LYS A 10 -0.25 11.88 -17.30
CA LYS A 10 -1.65 11.83 -16.84
C LYS A 10 -1.83 12.46 -15.47
N SER A 11 -0.80 12.46 -14.66
CA SER A 11 -0.87 13.00 -13.29
C SER A 11 -0.70 14.51 -13.23
N THR A 12 -0.79 15.20 -14.34
CA THR A 12 -1.03 16.64 -14.30
C THR A 12 -2.45 16.93 -13.81
N THR A 13 -3.33 15.95 -13.85
CA THR A 13 -4.59 16.05 -13.13
C THR A 13 -4.31 15.76 -11.67
N PRO A 14 -4.69 16.66 -10.80
CA PRO A 14 -4.25 16.56 -9.42
C PRO A 14 -4.80 15.32 -8.75
N VAL A 15 -3.91 14.59 -8.14
CA VAL A 15 -4.22 13.56 -7.16
C VAL A 15 -4.72 14.24 -5.88
N GLN A 16 -5.25 15.44 -6.00
CA GLN A 16 -5.60 16.33 -4.88
C GLN A 16 -6.70 15.78 -3.99
N ASN A 17 -7.50 14.87 -4.52
CA ASN A 17 -8.60 14.28 -3.77
C ASN A 17 -8.23 12.97 -3.10
N SER A 18 -6.99 12.53 -3.26
CA SER A 18 -6.53 11.33 -2.56
C SER A 18 -6.22 11.65 -1.11
N THR A 19 -6.66 10.78 -0.20
CA THR A 19 -6.30 10.88 1.21
C THR A 19 -4.78 10.79 1.41
N TYR A 20 -4.07 10.26 0.44
CA TYR A 20 -2.61 10.15 0.47
C TYR A 20 -1.92 11.51 0.49
N SER A 21 -2.58 12.59 0.11
CA SER A 21 -2.02 13.93 0.21
C SER A 21 -1.74 14.34 1.65
N ARG A 22 -2.35 13.66 2.62
CA ARG A 22 -2.14 13.90 4.06
C ARG A 22 -0.91 13.17 4.61
N LEU A 23 -0.34 12.25 3.84
CA LEU A 23 0.88 11.56 4.25
C LEU A 23 2.09 12.47 4.09
N THR A 24 3.01 12.37 5.04
CA THR A 24 4.33 12.99 4.86
C THR A 24 5.09 12.24 3.77
N GLN A 25 6.15 12.84 3.26
CA GLN A 25 6.98 12.18 2.25
C GLN A 25 7.55 10.87 2.78
N ASN A 26 8.03 10.86 4.02
CA ASN A 26 8.56 9.64 4.63
C ASN A 26 7.48 8.56 4.79
N GLN A 27 6.26 8.95 5.12
CA GLN A 27 5.15 8.02 5.23
C GLN A 27 4.78 7.41 3.87
N LYS A 28 4.81 8.20 2.81
CA LYS A 28 4.60 7.70 1.45
C LYS A 28 5.64 6.65 1.08
N PHE A 29 6.92 6.93 1.36
CA PHE A 29 7.98 5.97 1.11
C PHE A 29 7.83 4.72 1.96
N ALA A 30 7.47 4.87 3.23
CA ALA A 30 7.25 3.73 4.12
C ALA A 30 6.13 2.84 3.58
N ALA A 31 5.02 3.42 3.16
CA ALA A 31 3.88 2.67 2.63
C ALA A 31 4.26 1.88 1.38
N LEU A 32 4.95 2.51 0.44
CA LEU A 32 5.36 1.84 -0.79
C LEU A 32 6.38 0.74 -0.55
N ASN A 33 7.33 0.97 0.36
CA ASN A 33 8.31 -0.06 0.71
C ASN A 33 7.65 -1.23 1.43
N LEU A 34 6.67 -0.97 2.27
CA LEU A 34 5.90 -2.01 2.94
C LEU A 34 5.09 -2.84 1.93
N MET A 35 4.49 -2.18 0.94
CA MET A 35 3.81 -2.87 -0.16
C MET A 35 4.77 -3.80 -0.90
N MET A 36 6.00 -3.35 -1.12
CA MET A 36 7.02 -4.16 -1.79
C MET A 36 7.38 -5.40 -0.97
N VAL A 37 7.48 -5.26 0.34
CA VAL A 37 7.76 -6.40 1.22
C VAL A 37 6.62 -7.43 1.14
N PHE A 38 5.38 -6.98 1.25
CA PHE A 38 4.23 -7.88 1.08
C PHE A 38 4.21 -8.49 -0.31
N GLY A 39 4.49 -7.69 -1.33
CA GLY A 39 4.53 -8.17 -2.71
C GLY A 39 5.56 -9.25 -2.92
N GLY A 40 6.74 -9.09 -2.33
CA GLY A 40 7.80 -10.08 -2.44
C GLY A 40 7.44 -11.42 -1.81
N SER A 41 6.68 -11.42 -0.72
CA SER A 41 6.26 -12.65 -0.07
C SER A 41 5.03 -13.29 -0.72
N CYS A 42 4.29 -12.54 -1.54
CA CYS A 42 3.04 -13.01 -2.15
C CYS A 42 3.15 -13.28 -3.66
N SER A 43 4.32 -13.04 -4.27
CA SER A 43 4.52 -13.23 -5.70
C SER A 43 5.26 -14.53 -5.96
N GLY A 44 4.51 -15.61 -6.18
CA GLY A 44 5.10 -16.92 -6.51
C GLY A 44 5.22 -17.18 -8.01
N THR A 45 4.51 -16.40 -8.84
CA THR A 45 4.48 -16.58 -10.29
C THR A 45 4.65 -15.24 -11.00
N PRO A 46 5.10 -15.24 -12.27
CA PRO A 46 5.17 -13.98 -13.05
C PRO A 46 3.82 -13.26 -13.15
N ALA A 47 2.73 -14.00 -13.23
CA ALA A 47 1.39 -13.40 -13.30
C ALA A 47 1.05 -12.68 -12.00
N GLU A 48 1.36 -13.26 -10.87
CA GLU A 48 1.16 -12.64 -9.56
C GLU A 48 2.02 -11.39 -9.40
N LEU A 49 3.28 -11.47 -9.78
CA LEU A 49 4.19 -10.33 -9.74
C LEU A 49 3.68 -9.18 -10.60
N SER A 50 3.15 -9.48 -11.78
CA SER A 50 2.57 -8.47 -12.66
C SER A 50 1.39 -7.75 -12.01
N LYS A 51 0.51 -8.50 -11.36
CA LYS A 51 -0.64 -7.91 -10.64
C LYS A 51 -0.19 -7.00 -9.50
N ILE A 52 0.79 -7.45 -8.73
CA ILE A 52 1.33 -6.68 -7.60
C ILE A 52 1.98 -5.39 -8.10
N ASN A 53 2.78 -5.48 -9.15
CA ASN A 53 3.42 -4.30 -9.74
C ASN A 53 2.38 -3.30 -10.23
N HIS A 54 1.27 -3.78 -10.81
CA HIS A 54 0.19 -2.91 -11.26
C HIS A 54 -0.44 -2.16 -10.09
N ILE A 55 -0.71 -2.85 -8.98
CA ILE A 55 -1.26 -2.24 -7.77
C ILE A 55 -0.30 -1.18 -7.23
N MET A 56 0.97 -1.53 -7.07
CA MET A 56 1.97 -0.62 -6.53
C MET A 56 2.14 0.63 -7.42
N THR A 57 2.10 0.44 -8.72
CA THR A 57 2.23 1.56 -9.66
C THR A 57 1.08 2.54 -9.49
N LYS A 58 -0.14 2.04 -9.35
CA LYS A 58 -1.30 2.89 -9.13
C LYS A 58 -1.20 3.65 -7.81
N GLU A 59 -0.76 2.98 -6.76
CA GLU A 59 -0.63 3.63 -5.46
C GLU A 59 0.47 4.68 -5.45
N SER A 60 1.62 4.40 -6.07
CA SER A 60 2.68 5.41 -6.18
C SER A 60 2.25 6.61 -7.00
N GLU A 61 1.44 6.40 -8.04
CA GLU A 61 0.88 7.49 -8.82
C GLU A 61 -0.02 8.38 -7.96
N LYS A 62 -0.88 7.78 -7.16
CA LYS A 62 -1.74 8.52 -6.23
C LYS A 62 -0.95 9.33 -5.23
N MET A 63 0.22 8.85 -4.84
CA MET A 63 1.10 9.52 -3.89
C MET A 63 2.00 10.57 -4.53
N GLY A 64 2.08 10.59 -5.86
CA GLY A 64 3.00 11.48 -6.58
C GLY A 64 4.45 11.06 -6.45
N ILE A 65 4.72 9.78 -6.24
CA ILE A 65 6.09 9.25 -6.09
C ILE A 65 6.52 8.62 -7.42
N THR A 66 7.68 9.04 -7.92
CA THR A 66 8.24 8.46 -9.14
C THR A 66 8.97 7.15 -8.83
N SER A 67 9.23 6.36 -9.87
CA SER A 67 10.00 5.13 -9.75
C SER A 67 11.40 5.39 -9.18
N ALA A 68 12.05 6.45 -9.65
CA ALA A 68 13.39 6.83 -9.17
C ALA A 68 13.37 7.19 -7.67
N GLN A 69 12.36 7.95 -7.25
CA GLN A 69 12.20 8.31 -5.84
C GLN A 69 11.97 7.07 -4.98
N PHE A 70 11.13 6.16 -5.45
CA PHE A 70 10.85 4.92 -4.74
C PHE A 70 12.12 4.09 -4.56
N HIS A 71 12.89 3.87 -5.62
CA HIS A 71 14.13 3.11 -5.54
C HIS A 71 15.14 3.75 -4.60
N ALA A 72 15.26 5.08 -4.64
CA ALA A 72 16.15 5.80 -3.72
C ALA A 72 15.72 5.64 -2.27
N SER A 73 14.43 5.48 -2.00
CA SER A 73 13.92 5.35 -0.64
C SER A 73 14.17 3.98 0.00
N ASN A 74 14.51 2.97 -0.79
CA ASN A 74 14.65 1.60 -0.29
C ASN A 74 15.69 1.48 0.81
N SER A 75 16.72 2.32 0.80
CA SER A 75 17.76 2.31 1.83
C SER A 75 17.39 3.08 3.11
N MET A 76 16.24 3.75 3.13
CA MET A 76 15.82 4.55 4.28
C MET A 76 15.31 3.71 5.45
N PHE A 77 14.92 2.48 5.20
CA PHE A 77 14.25 1.64 6.19
C PHE A 77 15.08 0.40 6.52
N SER A 78 15.17 0.10 7.80
CA SER A 78 15.94 -1.05 8.28
C SER A 78 15.16 -2.36 8.15
N GLY A 79 13.85 -2.28 7.96
CA GLY A 79 13.02 -3.47 7.81
C GLY A 79 11.54 -3.14 7.91
N MET A 80 10.71 -4.19 7.91
CA MET A 80 9.25 -4.05 7.92
C MET A 80 8.76 -3.27 9.13
N LYS A 81 9.31 -3.52 10.31
CA LYS A 81 8.89 -2.84 11.52
C LYS A 81 9.13 -1.33 11.41
N HIS A 82 10.29 -0.94 10.88
CA HIS A 82 10.60 0.48 10.68
C HIS A 82 9.60 1.13 9.73
N MET A 83 9.27 0.46 8.64
CA MET A 83 8.26 0.93 7.68
C MET A 83 6.90 1.10 8.35
N ALA A 84 6.46 0.08 9.08
CA ALA A 84 5.17 0.10 9.76
C ALA A 84 5.12 1.20 10.81
N ASP A 85 6.18 1.35 11.59
CA ASP A 85 6.24 2.37 12.65
C ASP A 85 6.22 3.79 12.08
N THR A 86 6.77 4.00 10.90
CA THR A 86 6.76 5.31 10.24
C THR A 86 5.33 5.78 9.92
N LEU A 87 4.42 4.85 9.73
CA LEU A 87 3.02 5.15 9.45
C LEU A 87 2.19 5.43 10.71
N ILE A 88 2.75 5.22 11.89
CA ILE A 88 2.05 5.54 13.14
C ILE A 88 1.81 7.06 13.18
N GLY A 89 0.59 7.44 13.47
CA GLY A 89 0.21 8.85 13.50
C GLY A 89 -0.39 9.36 12.19
N ALA A 90 -0.37 8.55 11.15
CA ALA A 90 -1.08 8.91 9.92
C ALA A 90 -2.58 8.95 10.19
N ASP A 91 -3.27 9.75 9.39
CA ASP A 91 -4.71 9.92 9.49
C ASP A 91 -5.45 8.58 9.31
N ARG A 92 -6.51 8.37 10.10
CA ARG A 92 -7.24 7.10 10.09
C ARG A 92 -7.84 6.78 8.72
N ASP A 93 -8.38 7.77 8.02
CA ASP A 93 -8.95 7.56 6.69
C ASP A 93 -7.88 7.15 5.69
N THR A 94 -6.69 7.75 5.81
CA THR A 94 -5.55 7.42 4.97
C THR A 94 -5.07 6.00 5.24
N LEU A 95 -4.98 5.62 6.51
CA LEU A 95 -4.60 4.26 6.88
C LEU A 95 -5.62 3.23 6.38
N ALA A 96 -6.90 3.58 6.40
CA ALA A 96 -7.94 2.70 5.86
C ALA A 96 -7.79 2.49 4.35
N GLU A 97 -7.47 3.56 3.61
CA GLU A 97 -7.23 3.43 2.18
C GLU A 97 -5.98 2.60 1.88
N LEU A 98 -4.92 2.80 2.67
CA LEU A 98 -3.70 1.99 2.56
C LEU A 98 -3.98 0.52 2.88
N PHE A 99 -4.85 0.26 3.86
CA PHE A 99 -5.21 -1.12 4.20
C PHE A 99 -5.75 -1.85 2.98
N TRP A 100 -6.62 -1.20 2.22
CA TRP A 100 -7.18 -1.80 1.01
C TRP A 100 -6.09 -2.14 0.00
N ALA A 101 -5.13 -1.23 -0.21
CA ALA A 101 -4.03 -1.47 -1.13
C ALA A 101 -3.15 -2.64 -0.67
N PHE A 102 -2.80 -2.67 0.62
CA PHE A 102 -2.04 -3.78 1.19
C PHE A 102 -2.78 -5.10 1.03
N TYR A 103 -4.08 -5.08 1.33
CA TYR A 103 -4.91 -6.28 1.23
C TYR A 103 -4.96 -6.82 -0.20
N CYS A 104 -5.10 -5.94 -1.18
CA CYS A 104 -5.12 -6.34 -2.59
C CYS A 104 -3.82 -7.05 -2.99
N ILE A 105 -2.68 -6.58 -2.49
CA ILE A 105 -1.39 -7.21 -2.75
C ILE A 105 -1.32 -8.59 -2.09
N VAL A 106 -1.71 -8.67 -0.83
CA VAL A 106 -1.68 -9.92 -0.07
C VAL A 106 -2.63 -10.94 -0.68
N ALA A 107 -3.78 -10.49 -1.16
CA ALA A 107 -4.80 -11.36 -1.75
C ALA A 107 -4.32 -12.01 -3.06
N VAL A 108 -3.38 -11.40 -3.78
CA VAL A 108 -2.83 -11.99 -5.00
C VAL A 108 -2.22 -13.37 -4.72
N GLY A 109 -1.44 -13.47 -3.63
CA GLY A 109 -0.80 -14.74 -3.27
C GLY A 109 -1.65 -15.63 -2.36
N GLN A 110 -2.80 -15.14 -1.93
CA GLN A 110 -3.71 -15.86 -1.03
C GLN A 110 -3.03 -16.36 0.24
N SER A 111 -2.08 -15.59 0.76
CA SER A 111 -1.31 -15.98 1.93
C SER A 111 -2.02 -15.60 3.22
N THR A 112 -2.48 -16.59 3.97
CA THR A 112 -3.08 -16.37 5.29
C THR A 112 -2.08 -15.74 6.25
N GLU A 113 -0.82 -16.16 6.17
CA GLU A 113 0.23 -15.61 7.02
C GLU A 113 0.41 -14.12 6.76
N ALA A 114 0.44 -13.70 5.50
CA ALA A 114 0.59 -12.29 5.15
C ALA A 114 -0.61 -11.47 5.62
N VAL A 115 -1.82 -12.02 5.51
CA VAL A 115 -3.02 -11.37 6.05
C VAL A 115 -2.88 -11.16 7.56
N ASN A 116 -2.42 -12.18 8.27
CA ASN A 116 -2.25 -12.10 9.72
C ASN A 116 -1.21 -11.03 10.12
N VAL A 117 -0.13 -10.93 9.36
CA VAL A 117 0.88 -9.88 9.58
C VAL A 117 0.26 -8.50 9.36
N LEU A 118 -0.49 -8.33 8.27
CA LEU A 118 -1.16 -7.08 7.97
C LEU A 118 -2.13 -6.68 9.08
N MET A 119 -2.94 -7.62 9.54
CA MET A 119 -3.89 -7.39 10.62
C MET A 119 -3.19 -7.00 11.92
N SER A 120 -2.05 -7.63 12.21
CA SER A 120 -1.24 -7.31 13.38
C SER A 120 -0.72 -5.88 13.33
N ILE A 121 -0.22 -5.46 12.17
CA ILE A 121 0.25 -4.08 11.96
C ILE A 121 -0.90 -3.09 12.20
N TYR A 122 -2.07 -3.37 11.65
CA TYR A 122 -3.21 -2.46 11.78
C TYR A 122 -3.78 -2.45 13.20
N ARG A 123 -3.64 -3.53 13.94
CA ARG A 123 -4.00 -3.53 15.36
C ARG A 123 -3.17 -2.50 16.11
N ASP A 124 -1.88 -2.41 15.78
CA ASP A 124 -0.98 -1.41 16.39
C ASP A 124 -1.38 0.02 16.02
N TYR A 125 -2.05 0.21 14.89
CA TYR A 125 -2.58 1.52 14.48
C TYR A 125 -3.94 1.84 15.13
N GLY A 126 -4.50 0.92 15.90
CA GLY A 126 -5.79 1.12 16.55
C GLY A 126 -6.99 0.60 15.76
N PHE A 127 -6.75 -0.26 14.78
CA PHE A 127 -7.84 -0.89 14.03
C PHE A 127 -8.13 -2.27 14.61
N SER A 128 -9.41 -2.51 14.96
CA SER A 128 -9.84 -3.85 15.33
C SER A 128 -10.01 -4.72 14.09
N GLU A 129 -10.13 -6.02 14.29
CA GLU A 129 -10.44 -6.94 13.19
C GLU A 129 -11.74 -6.51 12.49
N ASN A 130 -12.76 -6.12 13.25
CA ASN A 130 -14.02 -5.65 12.67
C ASN A 130 -13.85 -4.38 11.86
N ASP A 131 -12.97 -3.47 12.29
CA ASP A 131 -12.66 -2.26 11.52
C ASP A 131 -12.07 -2.61 10.16
N CYS A 132 -11.15 -3.57 10.14
CA CYS A 132 -10.53 -4.02 8.90
C CYS A 132 -11.55 -4.71 7.98
N LEU A 133 -12.39 -5.57 8.54
CA LEU A 133 -13.45 -6.22 7.77
C LEU A 133 -14.43 -5.20 7.18
N ALA A 134 -14.76 -4.16 7.93
CA ALA A 134 -15.64 -3.10 7.44
C ALA A 134 -15.04 -2.38 6.24
N ILE A 135 -13.73 -2.16 6.23
CA ILE A 135 -13.04 -1.57 5.07
C ILE A 135 -13.21 -2.47 3.84
N LEU A 136 -12.99 -3.76 4.01
CA LEU A 136 -13.10 -4.72 2.91
C LEU A 136 -14.53 -4.82 2.38
N GLU A 137 -15.52 -4.87 3.27
CA GLU A 137 -16.93 -4.90 2.88
C GLU A 137 -17.31 -3.65 2.09
N LYS A 138 -16.87 -2.49 2.54
CA LYS A 138 -17.17 -1.23 1.86
C LYS A 138 -16.56 -1.20 0.47
N ARG A 139 -15.33 -1.69 0.31
CA ARG A 139 -14.62 -1.67 -0.97
C ARG A 139 -15.11 -2.71 -1.95
N THR A 140 -15.47 -3.89 -1.45
CA THR A 140 -15.92 -4.99 -2.32
C THR A 140 -17.42 -4.99 -2.54
N GLY A 141 -18.17 -4.31 -1.70
CA GLY A 141 -19.63 -4.37 -1.72
C GLY A 141 -20.16 -5.72 -1.26
N ARG A 142 -19.31 -6.54 -0.63
CA ARG A 142 -19.67 -7.88 -0.15
C ARG A 142 -19.49 -7.97 1.34
N ARG A 143 -20.35 -8.74 1.97
CA ARG A 143 -20.20 -9.07 3.37
C ARG A 143 -19.20 -10.22 3.51
N ILE A 144 -18.18 -10.01 4.34
CA ILE A 144 -17.03 -10.92 4.45
C ILE A 144 -17.04 -11.63 5.82
N SER A 145 -18.11 -11.76 6.45
CA SER A 145 -18.17 -12.45 7.74
C SER A 145 -18.50 -13.93 7.56
#